data_47df7246d0fda6668fc238678d4900d8
#
_entry.id   47df7246d0fda6668fc238678d4900d8
#
_cell.length_a   1.000
_cell.length_b   1.000
_cell.length_c   1.000
_cell.angle_alpha   90.00
_cell.angle_beta   90.00
_cell.angle_gamma   90.00
#
_symmetry.space_group_name_H-M   'P 1'
#
loop_
_entity.id
_entity.type
_entity.pdbx_description
1 polymer ?
#
loop_
_entity_poly.entity_id
_entity_poly.type
_entity_poly.pdbx_seq_one_letter_code
_entity_poly.pdbx_strand_id
1 'polypeptide(L)'
;MICIRRLAIFAGLAAAALGASAANAHVTLQGREATIGSSYKAIFVVPHGCAGSATTKIRVQIPDGVIDAKPMPKAGWTLEAIKGKYASDYDFHGAKLSEGVKEVVWSGGKLPDDFYDEFVVSTFLTNTLKPGTVLYFPVVQECEQGVSRWIDIPADPAHAHDSKWPAPGVKLNPKP
;
A
#
# COMPACT_ATOMS: atom_id res chain seq x y z
N MET A 1 -30.77 -54.57 -50.02
CA MET A 1 -31.11 -53.15 -49.68
C MET A 1 -30.58 -52.91 -48.25
N ILE A 2 -29.43 -52.25 -48.17
CA ILE A 2 -28.70 -51.98 -46.91
C ILE A 2 -28.86 -50.51 -46.57
N CYS A 3 -29.57 -50.22 -45.48
CA CYS A 3 -29.83 -48.85 -45.00
C CYS A 3 -28.65 -48.44 -44.09
N ILE A 4 -27.79 -47.53 -44.58
CA ILE A 4 -26.69 -46.98 -43.79
C ILE A 4 -27.22 -45.80 -42.98
N ARG A 5 -27.38 -45.98 -41.67
CA ARG A 5 -27.63 -44.88 -40.70
C ARG A 5 -26.35 -44.12 -40.47
N ARG A 6 -26.34 -42.85 -40.92
CA ARG A 6 -25.27 -41.88 -40.57
C ARG A 6 -25.47 -41.40 -39.15
N LEU A 7 -24.58 -41.76 -38.26
CA LEU A 7 -24.49 -41.27 -36.88
C LEU A 7 -23.71 -39.95 -36.91
N ALA A 8 -24.41 -38.83 -36.73
CA ALA A 8 -23.77 -37.53 -36.59
C ALA A 8 -23.27 -37.36 -35.15
N ILE A 9 -21.94 -37.34 -34.98
CA ILE A 9 -21.28 -37.06 -33.69
C ILE A 9 -21.18 -35.53 -33.57
N PHE A 10 -22.01 -34.92 -32.73
CA PHE A 10 -21.85 -33.55 -32.33
C PHE A 10 -20.74 -33.50 -31.25
N ALA A 11 -19.54 -33.09 -31.65
CA ALA A 11 -18.49 -32.72 -30.74
C ALA A 11 -18.82 -31.35 -30.15
N GLY A 12 -19.36 -31.32 -28.92
CA GLY A 12 -19.56 -30.11 -28.13
C GLY A 12 -18.21 -29.57 -27.64
N LEU A 13 -17.75 -28.47 -28.24
CA LEU A 13 -16.61 -27.69 -27.74
C LEU A 13 -17.05 -26.95 -26.49
N ALA A 14 -16.81 -27.50 -25.30
CA ALA A 14 -16.98 -26.79 -24.05
C ALA A 14 -15.83 -25.77 -23.96
N ALA A 15 -16.08 -24.53 -24.33
CA ALA A 15 -15.18 -23.41 -24.05
C ALA A 15 -15.17 -23.17 -22.54
N ALA A 16 -14.17 -23.71 -21.86
CA ALA A 16 -13.86 -23.35 -20.48
C ALA A 16 -13.36 -21.89 -20.49
N ALA A 17 -14.27 -20.95 -20.20
CA ALA A 17 -13.90 -19.58 -19.89
C ALA A 17 -13.12 -19.62 -18.55
N LEU A 18 -11.79 -19.70 -18.64
CA LEU A 18 -10.90 -19.44 -17.54
C LEU A 18 -11.10 -17.97 -17.13
N GLY A 19 -11.95 -17.75 -16.14
CA GLY A 19 -12.08 -16.46 -15.49
C GLY A 19 -10.73 -16.10 -14.90
N ALA A 20 -9.98 -15.22 -15.58
CA ALA A 20 -8.82 -14.58 -14.99
C ALA A 20 -9.31 -13.79 -13.78
N SER A 21 -9.17 -14.34 -12.58
CA SER A 21 -9.28 -13.57 -11.35
C SER A 21 -8.22 -12.48 -11.47
N ALA A 22 -8.62 -11.23 -11.63
CA ALA A 22 -7.71 -10.11 -11.49
C ALA A 22 -7.11 -10.23 -10.08
N ALA A 23 -5.86 -10.67 -9.99
CA ALA A 23 -5.11 -10.64 -8.75
C ALA A 23 -5.00 -9.16 -8.37
N ASN A 24 -5.87 -8.71 -7.46
CA ASN A 24 -5.77 -7.37 -6.88
C ASN A 24 -4.53 -7.37 -5.98
N ALA A 25 -3.38 -7.08 -6.56
CA ALA A 25 -2.17 -6.85 -5.81
C ALA A 25 -2.23 -5.41 -5.28
N HIS A 26 -2.49 -5.28 -3.98
CA HIS A 26 -2.60 -4.00 -3.30
C HIS A 26 -1.22 -3.43 -3.00
N VAL A 27 -1.10 -2.11 -2.86
CA VAL A 27 0.06 -1.52 -2.18
C VAL A 27 0.07 -2.04 -0.74
N THR A 28 1.21 -2.58 -0.32
CA THR A 28 1.36 -3.20 1.00
C THR A 28 2.59 -2.69 1.72
N LEU A 29 2.70 -2.97 3.02
CA LEU A 29 3.93 -2.82 3.80
C LEU A 29 4.68 -4.16 3.83
N GLN A 30 5.99 -4.14 3.55
CA GLN A 30 6.84 -5.34 3.62
C GLN A 30 6.91 -5.87 5.07
N GLY A 31 7.16 -4.99 6.05
CA GLY A 31 7.10 -5.30 7.48
C GLY A 31 5.68 -5.16 7.98
N ARG A 32 5.02 -6.29 8.28
CA ARG A 32 3.61 -6.31 8.71
C ARG A 32 3.40 -6.17 10.20
N GLU A 33 4.47 -6.19 10.99
CA GLU A 33 4.44 -6.01 12.44
C GLU A 33 5.54 -5.04 12.87
N ALA A 34 5.26 -4.22 13.88
CA ALA A 34 6.22 -3.28 14.44
C ALA A 34 5.95 -3.07 15.94
N THR A 35 6.99 -2.73 16.68
CA THR A 35 6.90 -2.46 18.13
C THR A 35 6.71 -0.97 18.38
N ILE A 36 5.76 -0.60 19.23
CA ILE A 36 5.61 0.80 19.67
C ILE A 36 6.84 1.25 20.47
N GLY A 37 7.13 2.56 20.46
CA GLY A 37 8.32 3.12 21.12
C GLY A 37 9.63 2.74 20.44
N SER A 38 9.62 2.36 19.15
CA SER A 38 10.80 1.99 18.38
C SER A 38 10.79 2.57 16.97
N SER A 39 11.96 2.55 16.33
CA SER A 39 12.07 2.89 14.90
C SER A 39 11.38 1.82 14.05
N TYR A 40 10.71 2.26 13.00
CA TYR A 40 10.09 1.41 12.00
C TYR A 40 10.43 1.89 10.61
N LYS A 41 10.97 1.00 9.80
CA LYS A 41 11.22 1.25 8.38
C LYS A 41 10.00 0.85 7.58
N ALA A 42 9.14 1.81 7.26
CA ALA A 42 7.98 1.59 6.40
C ALA A 42 8.44 1.43 4.95
N ILE A 43 8.30 0.24 4.40
CA ILE A 43 8.61 -0.10 3.01
C ILE A 43 7.30 -0.38 2.30
N PHE A 44 6.87 0.57 1.47
CA PHE A 44 5.66 0.47 0.67
C PHE A 44 5.98 -0.26 -0.62
N VAL A 45 5.47 -1.48 -0.79
CA VAL A 45 5.61 -2.28 -2.00
C VAL A 45 4.49 -1.93 -2.96
N VAL A 46 4.84 -1.41 -4.13
CA VAL A 46 3.92 -1.10 -5.23
C VAL A 46 4.08 -2.18 -6.29
N PRO A 47 3.16 -3.15 -6.39
CA PRO A 47 3.37 -4.37 -7.16
C PRO A 47 3.05 -4.24 -8.65
N HIS A 48 2.35 -3.19 -9.05
CA HIS A 48 1.95 -2.91 -10.44
C HIS A 48 1.45 -1.47 -10.59
N GLY A 49 1.11 -1.06 -11.80
CA GLY A 49 0.48 0.23 -12.09
C GLY A 49 -1.04 0.25 -11.85
N CYS A 50 -1.74 1.15 -12.56
CA CYS A 50 -3.19 1.28 -12.47
C CYS A 50 -3.82 0.70 -13.75
N ALA A 51 -4.36 -0.50 -13.70
CA ALA A 51 -5.02 -1.16 -14.83
C ALA A 51 -4.16 -1.14 -16.12
N GLY A 52 -2.90 -1.54 -16.03
CA GLY A 52 -1.97 -1.58 -17.17
C GLY A 52 -1.20 -0.27 -17.41
N SER A 53 -1.49 0.79 -16.66
CA SER A 53 -0.85 2.11 -16.83
C SER A 53 0.28 2.30 -15.82
N ALA A 54 1.44 2.82 -16.26
CA ALA A 54 2.62 3.01 -15.42
C ALA A 54 2.35 4.02 -14.29
N THR A 55 2.86 3.70 -13.08
CA THR A 55 2.83 4.60 -11.92
C THR A 55 3.80 5.76 -12.13
N THR A 56 3.33 6.98 -11.89
CA THR A 56 4.12 8.23 -12.04
C THR A 56 4.22 9.03 -10.75
N LYS A 57 3.37 8.72 -9.75
CA LYS A 57 3.42 9.37 -8.44
C LYS A 57 2.90 8.44 -7.34
N ILE A 58 3.59 8.45 -6.22
CA ILE A 58 3.17 7.81 -4.96
C ILE A 58 3.13 8.89 -3.88
N ARG A 59 2.00 8.95 -3.19
CA ARG A 59 1.78 9.82 -2.03
C ARG A 59 1.45 8.97 -0.82
N VAL A 60 2.16 9.18 0.27
CA VAL A 60 1.97 8.43 1.51
C VAL A 60 1.63 9.40 2.63
N GLN A 61 0.49 9.22 3.26
CA GLN A 61 0.11 9.97 4.45
C GLN A 61 0.76 9.34 5.69
N ILE A 62 1.41 10.16 6.50
CA ILE A 62 2.02 9.74 7.77
C ILE A 62 0.96 9.89 8.86
N PRO A 63 0.52 8.78 9.49
CA PRO A 63 -0.54 8.80 10.49
C PRO A 63 -0.07 9.42 11.80
N ASP A 64 -1.02 9.85 12.63
CA ASP A 64 -0.73 10.37 13.96
C ASP A 64 -0.08 9.30 14.86
N GLY A 65 0.84 9.73 15.72
CA GLY A 65 1.67 8.83 16.53
C GLY A 65 2.90 8.30 15.80
N VAL A 66 3.06 8.59 14.51
CA VAL A 66 4.29 8.35 13.75
C VAL A 66 5.04 9.66 13.58
N ILE A 67 6.27 9.70 14.07
CA ILE A 67 7.12 10.91 14.07
C ILE A 67 8.47 10.65 13.43
N ASP A 68 9.29 11.69 13.30
CA ASP A 68 10.65 11.63 12.72
C ASP A 68 10.69 10.91 11.37
N ALA A 69 9.65 11.12 10.53
CA ALA A 69 9.58 10.49 9.23
C ALA A 69 10.63 11.07 8.26
N LYS A 70 11.51 10.20 7.78
CA LYS A 70 12.61 10.51 6.86
C LYS A 70 12.48 9.64 5.61
N PRO A 71 11.93 10.18 4.52
CA PRO A 71 11.80 9.42 3.28
C PRO A 71 13.16 9.21 2.62
N MET A 72 13.29 8.07 1.97
CA MET A 72 14.47 7.73 1.18
C MET A 72 14.35 8.33 -0.22
N PRO A 73 15.36 9.10 -0.68
CA PRO A 73 15.44 9.52 -2.08
C PRO A 73 15.45 8.30 -3.01
N LYS A 74 14.83 8.45 -4.19
CA LYS A 74 14.73 7.39 -5.19
C LYS A 74 15.21 7.92 -6.55
N ALA A 75 16.13 7.19 -7.18
CA ALA A 75 16.65 7.56 -8.50
C ALA A 75 15.52 7.69 -9.53
N GLY A 76 15.51 8.76 -10.30
CA GLY A 76 14.48 9.04 -11.30
C GLY A 76 13.15 9.58 -10.75
N TRP A 77 13.06 9.82 -9.43
CA TRP A 77 11.89 10.41 -8.78
C TRP A 77 12.24 11.69 -8.05
N THR A 78 11.37 12.68 -8.16
CA THR A 78 11.40 13.88 -7.31
C THR A 78 10.75 13.56 -5.98
N LEU A 79 11.45 13.87 -4.88
CA LEU A 79 10.97 13.62 -3.52
C LEU A 79 10.56 14.93 -2.86
N GLU A 80 9.36 14.94 -2.28
CA GLU A 80 8.85 16.03 -1.45
C GLU A 80 8.39 15.47 -0.09
N ALA A 81 8.78 16.15 1.01
CA ALA A 81 8.35 15.85 2.37
C ALA A 81 7.55 17.04 2.90
N ILE A 82 6.23 16.88 2.95
CA ILE A 82 5.30 17.94 3.35
C ILE A 82 5.19 17.92 4.87
N LYS A 83 5.60 19.00 5.51
CA LYS A 83 5.56 19.15 6.97
C LYS A 83 4.25 19.79 7.42
N GLY A 84 3.88 19.48 8.65
CA GLY A 84 2.72 20.04 9.34
C GLY A 84 2.77 19.80 10.83
N LYS A 85 1.85 20.41 11.56
CA LYS A 85 1.72 20.20 13.01
C LYS A 85 1.25 18.78 13.29
N TYR A 86 1.82 18.17 14.33
CA TYR A 86 1.31 16.93 14.88
C TYR A 86 -0.01 17.19 15.65
N ALA A 87 -0.80 16.14 15.85
CA ALA A 87 -2.01 16.20 16.65
C ALA A 87 -1.72 16.55 18.15
N SER A 88 -0.54 16.20 18.62
CA SER A 88 -0.02 16.53 19.95
C SER A 88 1.50 16.64 19.93
N ASP A 89 2.06 17.22 20.98
CA ASP A 89 3.51 17.24 21.16
C ASP A 89 4.01 15.86 21.58
N TYR A 90 5.15 15.45 21.03
CA TYR A 90 5.82 14.19 21.36
C TYR A 90 7.20 14.45 21.95
N ASP A 91 7.54 13.71 23.03
CA ASP A 91 8.90 13.69 23.55
C ASP A 91 9.74 12.71 22.74
N PHE A 92 10.80 13.21 22.13
CA PHE A 92 11.70 12.42 21.29
C PHE A 92 13.17 12.81 21.54
N HIS A 93 13.95 11.88 22.08
CA HIS A 93 15.37 12.10 22.43
C HIS A 93 15.62 13.38 23.27
N GLY A 94 14.73 13.68 24.22
CA GLY A 94 14.85 14.83 25.10
C GLY A 94 14.40 16.18 24.51
N ALA A 95 13.87 16.16 23.29
CA ALA A 95 13.25 17.34 22.65
C ALA A 95 11.75 17.15 22.47
N LYS A 96 10.99 18.24 22.51
CA LYS A 96 9.58 18.24 22.13
C LYS A 96 9.44 18.47 20.64
N LEU A 97 8.73 17.55 19.96
CA LEU A 97 8.36 17.68 18.55
C LEU A 97 6.89 18.01 18.45
N SER A 98 6.55 19.22 17.94
CA SER A 98 5.19 19.67 17.68
C SER A 98 4.82 19.63 16.20
N GLU A 99 5.80 19.43 15.34
CA GLU A 99 5.62 19.36 13.87
C GLU A 99 6.58 18.36 13.24
N GLY A 100 6.25 17.89 12.05
CA GLY A 100 7.09 17.01 11.26
C GLY A 100 6.44 16.65 9.94
N VAL A 101 6.98 15.66 9.26
CA VAL A 101 6.44 15.20 7.96
C VAL A 101 5.08 14.55 8.16
N LYS A 102 4.07 15.04 7.44
CA LYS A 102 2.69 14.54 7.44
C LYS A 102 2.34 13.83 6.14
N GLU A 103 3.05 14.13 5.06
CA GLU A 103 2.89 13.47 3.78
C GLU A 103 4.23 13.39 3.07
N VAL A 104 4.47 12.28 2.38
CA VAL A 104 5.63 12.08 1.51
C VAL A 104 5.15 11.85 0.10
N VAL A 105 5.77 12.52 -0.86
CA VAL A 105 5.44 12.42 -2.28
C VAL A 105 6.68 12.08 -3.08
N TRP A 106 6.63 10.99 -3.83
CA TRP A 106 7.56 10.68 -4.91
C TRP A 106 6.83 10.90 -6.24
N SER A 107 7.39 11.71 -7.14
CA SER A 107 6.75 12.08 -8.41
C SER A 107 7.74 12.17 -9.56
N GLY A 108 7.23 12.16 -10.80
CA GLY A 108 8.01 12.32 -12.02
C GLY A 108 8.81 11.08 -12.45
N GLY A 109 8.76 9.99 -11.69
CA GLY A 109 9.29 8.71 -12.12
C GLY A 109 8.32 7.96 -13.03
N LYS A 110 8.73 6.77 -13.46
CA LYS A 110 7.90 5.86 -14.26
C LYS A 110 8.16 4.41 -13.82
N LEU A 111 7.19 3.82 -13.13
CA LEU A 111 7.18 2.39 -12.80
C LEU A 111 6.21 1.70 -13.75
N PRO A 112 6.68 0.94 -14.75
CA PRO A 112 5.82 0.16 -15.66
C PRO A 112 4.93 -0.82 -14.89
N ASP A 113 3.78 -1.16 -15.47
CA ASP A 113 2.80 -2.06 -14.85
C ASP A 113 3.36 -3.46 -14.56
N ASP A 114 4.26 -3.96 -15.41
CA ASP A 114 4.87 -5.29 -15.28
C ASP A 114 5.97 -5.39 -14.20
N PHE A 115 6.31 -4.26 -13.54
CA PHE A 115 7.36 -4.22 -12.53
C PHE A 115 6.82 -3.79 -11.18
N TYR A 116 7.44 -4.29 -10.10
CA TYR A 116 7.22 -3.77 -8.76
C TYR A 116 8.34 -2.83 -8.34
N ASP A 117 8.06 -1.98 -7.37
CA ASP A 117 9.06 -1.13 -6.75
C ASP A 117 8.72 -0.82 -5.29
N GLU A 118 9.72 -0.34 -4.54
CA GLU A 118 9.61 -0.03 -3.11
C GLU A 118 9.83 1.45 -2.85
N PHE A 119 8.98 2.03 -2.00
CA PHE A 119 9.09 3.42 -1.52
C PHE A 119 9.28 3.38 -0.01
N VAL A 120 10.33 4.02 0.49
CA VAL A 120 10.82 3.79 1.86
C VAL A 120 10.77 5.05 2.70
N VAL A 121 10.24 4.93 3.91
CA VAL A 121 10.29 5.98 4.94
C VAL A 121 10.80 5.38 6.24
N SER A 122 11.89 5.93 6.79
CA SER A 122 12.28 5.66 8.16
C SER A 122 11.42 6.48 9.11
N THR A 123 10.87 5.87 10.15
CA THR A 123 9.94 6.50 11.08
C THR A 123 10.22 6.07 12.51
N PHE A 124 9.62 6.76 13.48
CA PHE A 124 9.54 6.31 14.87
C PHE A 124 8.07 6.19 15.29
N LEU A 125 7.70 5.03 15.84
CA LEU A 125 6.36 4.74 16.36
C LEU A 125 6.32 5.12 17.84
N THR A 126 5.54 6.12 18.20
CA THR A 126 5.48 6.62 19.58
C THR A 126 4.78 5.66 20.53
N ASN A 127 5.03 5.83 21.83
CA ASN A 127 4.33 5.07 22.88
C ASN A 127 2.86 5.48 23.07
N THR A 128 2.38 6.53 22.36
CA THR A 128 0.97 6.93 22.36
C THR A 128 0.10 6.04 21.47
N LEU A 129 0.73 5.28 20.59
CA LEU A 129 0.05 4.29 19.75
C LEU A 129 -0.41 3.11 20.62
N LYS A 130 -1.56 2.54 20.26
CA LYS A 130 -2.18 1.45 21.02
C LYS A 130 -1.66 0.10 20.55
N PRO A 131 -0.98 -0.70 21.38
CA PRO A 131 -0.56 -2.04 21.03
C PRO A 131 -1.76 -2.97 20.77
N GLY A 132 -1.58 -3.97 19.95
CA GLY A 132 -2.62 -4.91 19.53
C GLY A 132 -3.56 -4.38 18.42
N THR A 133 -3.39 -3.11 17.99
CA THR A 133 -4.14 -2.53 16.87
C THR A 133 -3.34 -2.57 15.58
N VAL A 134 -3.98 -2.23 14.47
CA VAL A 134 -3.33 -2.01 13.17
C VAL A 134 -3.23 -0.52 12.90
N LEU A 135 -2.02 -0.05 12.58
CA LEU A 135 -1.75 1.31 12.14
C LEU A 135 -1.74 1.34 10.60
N TYR A 136 -2.56 2.21 10.02
CA TYR A 136 -2.73 2.30 8.58
C TYR A 136 -2.01 3.53 8.01
N PHE A 137 -1.40 3.35 6.84
CA PHE A 137 -0.75 4.41 6.07
C PHE A 137 -1.52 4.60 4.76
N PRO A 138 -2.43 5.58 4.65
CA PRO A 138 -3.12 5.84 3.40
C PRO A 138 -2.15 6.18 2.27
N VAL A 139 -2.32 5.52 1.11
CA VAL A 139 -1.47 5.72 -0.06
C VAL A 139 -2.34 6.08 -1.26
N VAL A 140 -1.93 7.10 -2.02
CA VAL A 140 -2.49 7.41 -3.33
C VAL A 140 -1.43 7.13 -4.39
N GLN A 141 -1.76 6.24 -5.31
CA GLN A 141 -0.96 5.88 -6.47
C GLN A 141 -1.57 6.53 -7.70
N GLU A 142 -0.83 7.46 -8.33
CA GLU A 142 -1.23 8.11 -9.57
C GLU A 142 -0.43 7.51 -10.73
N CYS A 143 -1.12 7.16 -11.80
CA CYS A 143 -0.55 6.57 -13.00
C CYS A 143 -0.64 7.54 -14.18
N GLU A 144 0.01 7.23 -15.32
CA GLU A 144 -0.17 7.99 -16.56
C GLU A 144 -1.67 8.09 -16.94
N GLN A 145 -2.42 7.01 -16.65
CA GLN A 145 -3.87 6.96 -16.75
C GLN A 145 -4.44 6.30 -15.50
N GLY A 146 -5.34 6.99 -14.82
CA GLY A 146 -6.00 6.47 -13.63
C GLY A 146 -5.28 6.76 -12.31
N VAL A 147 -6.01 6.49 -11.23
CA VAL A 147 -5.55 6.69 -9.85
C VAL A 147 -6.10 5.56 -9.00
N SER A 148 -5.23 4.91 -8.23
CA SER A 148 -5.59 3.94 -7.21
C SER A 148 -5.46 4.56 -5.82
N ARG A 149 -6.54 4.52 -5.02
CA ARG A 149 -6.62 5.17 -3.71
C ARG A 149 -6.65 4.11 -2.61
N TRP A 150 -5.49 3.66 -2.18
CA TRP A 150 -5.30 2.69 -1.09
C TRP A 150 -5.48 3.40 0.26
N ILE A 151 -6.72 3.81 0.57
CA ILE A 151 -7.02 4.68 1.72
C ILE A 151 -8.12 4.14 2.62
N ASP A 152 -8.75 3.02 2.29
CA ASP A 152 -9.84 2.47 3.07
C ASP A 152 -9.28 1.84 4.35
N ILE A 153 -9.73 2.35 5.49
CA ILE A 153 -9.39 1.83 6.81
C ILE A 153 -10.59 1.01 7.29
N PRO A 154 -10.48 -0.32 7.41
CA PRO A 154 -11.58 -1.15 7.85
C PRO A 154 -11.93 -0.88 9.31
N ALA A 155 -13.20 -0.89 9.64
CA ALA A 155 -13.67 -0.79 11.03
C ALA A 155 -13.22 -2.00 11.87
N ASP A 156 -13.13 -3.17 11.23
CA ASP A 156 -12.60 -4.41 11.80
C ASP A 156 -11.42 -4.90 10.93
N PRO A 157 -10.20 -5.00 11.51
CA PRO A 157 -9.02 -5.48 10.77
C PRO A 157 -9.18 -6.89 10.17
N ALA A 158 -10.05 -7.75 10.74
CA ALA A 158 -10.34 -9.07 10.22
C ALA A 158 -11.02 -9.02 8.83
N HIS A 159 -11.69 -7.91 8.51
CA HIS A 159 -12.40 -7.66 7.26
C HIS A 159 -11.64 -6.72 6.30
N ALA A 160 -10.33 -6.53 6.52
CA ALA A 160 -9.50 -5.68 5.66
C ALA A 160 -9.49 -6.13 4.18
N HIS A 161 -9.76 -7.43 3.92
CA HIS A 161 -9.80 -8.00 2.58
C HIS A 161 -11.10 -7.69 1.82
N ASP A 162 -12.14 -7.20 2.50
CA ASP A 162 -13.43 -6.89 1.88
C ASP A 162 -13.40 -5.55 1.14
N SER A 163 -12.40 -4.71 1.43
CA SER A 163 -12.20 -3.44 0.73
C SER A 163 -11.50 -3.63 -0.61
N LYS A 164 -11.95 -2.89 -1.61
CA LYS A 164 -11.30 -2.82 -2.92
C LYS A 164 -9.97 -2.05 -2.86
N TRP A 165 -9.85 -1.08 -1.94
CA TRP A 165 -8.73 -0.14 -1.85
C TRP A 165 -8.17 -0.02 -0.44
N PRO A 166 -7.82 -1.15 0.23
CA PRO A 166 -7.39 -1.13 1.62
C PRO A 166 -6.09 -0.34 1.79
N ALA A 167 -6.03 0.49 2.82
CA ALA A 167 -4.80 1.16 3.20
C ALA A 167 -3.76 0.14 3.72
N PRO A 168 -2.47 0.27 3.35
CA PRO A 168 -1.41 -0.54 3.92
C PRO A 168 -1.37 -0.43 5.44
N GLY A 169 -1.36 -1.57 6.14
CA GLY A 169 -1.40 -1.63 7.60
C GLY A 169 -0.23 -2.39 8.20
N VAL A 170 0.18 -1.99 9.40
CA VAL A 170 1.16 -2.65 10.25
C VAL A 170 0.56 -2.94 11.61
N LYS A 171 0.66 -4.19 12.08
CA LYS A 171 0.21 -4.59 13.41
C LYS A 171 1.17 -4.07 14.47
N LEU A 172 0.65 -3.43 15.49
CA LEU A 172 1.44 -2.84 16.56
C LEU A 172 1.62 -3.84 17.72
N ASN A 173 2.84 -4.15 18.03
CA ASN A 173 3.21 -4.97 19.18
C ASN A 173 3.60 -4.08 20.38
N PRO A 174 3.34 -4.54 21.62
CA PRO A 174 3.78 -3.81 22.81
C PRO A 174 5.32 -3.74 22.87
N LYS A 175 5.82 -2.73 23.56
CA LYS A 175 7.23 -2.67 23.93
C LYS A 175 7.53 -3.81 24.91
N PRO A 176 8.64 -4.55 24.73
CA PRO A 176 9.10 -5.58 25.67
C PRO A 176 9.30 -5.04 27.08
#